data_678b25881bbdb9bc4bb61692169bc9a7
#
_entry.id   678b25881bbdb9bc4bb61692169bc9a7
#
_cell.length_a   1.000
_cell.length_b   1.000
_cell.length_c   1.000
_cell.angle_alpha   90.00
_cell.angle_beta   90.00
_cell.angle_gamma   90.00
#
_symmetry.space_group_name_H-M   'P 1'
#
loop_
_entity.id
_entity.type
_entity.pdbx_description
1 polymer ?
#
loop_
_entity_poly.entity_id
_entity_poly.type
_entity_poly.pdbx_seq_one_letter_code
_entity_poly.pdbx_strand_id
1 'polypeptide(L)'
;MGTEPRLQLSGLREGMSLPPITKNVIQENINLYAEASRDFNPIHIDEDFAKKTPLGGTIAHGMLILAYVSHMMTIAFGQSWLTGGQLEVRFKTPARPGDTVTVSGRVRKIERSEGQISVRCDVICRNQNGESIVIGEAIIRSNHSPQRAPRPLR
;
A
#
# COMPACT_ATOMS: atom_id res chain seq x y z
N MET A 1 13.82 -1.35 17.46
CA MET A 1 13.04 -1.18 16.23
C MET A 1 14.01 -1.26 15.07
N GLY A 2 14.12 -2.41 14.43
CA GLY A 2 14.98 -2.60 13.27
C GLY A 2 14.42 -1.81 12.10
N THR A 3 15.16 -0.85 11.60
CA THR A 3 14.90 -0.22 10.31
C THR A 3 15.15 -1.28 9.26
N GLU A 4 14.08 -1.88 8.72
CA GLU A 4 14.15 -2.69 7.51
C GLU A 4 14.88 -1.86 6.42
N PRO A 5 15.83 -2.46 5.70
CA PRO A 5 16.61 -1.70 4.72
C PRO A 5 15.66 -1.23 3.60
N ARG A 6 15.51 0.08 3.50
CA ARG A 6 14.80 0.70 2.38
C ARG A 6 15.47 0.33 1.07
N LEU A 7 14.68 -0.01 0.08
CA LEU A 7 15.20 -0.30 -1.25
C LEU A 7 15.86 0.95 -1.84
N GLN A 8 17.12 0.83 -2.23
CA GLN A 8 17.84 1.90 -2.91
C GLN A 8 17.33 1.97 -4.37
N LEU A 9 16.84 3.14 -4.80
CA LEU A 9 16.35 3.32 -6.18
C LEU A 9 17.41 2.97 -7.24
N SER A 10 18.69 3.17 -6.92
CA SER A 10 19.82 2.82 -7.80
C SER A 10 20.02 1.32 -7.98
N GLY A 11 19.65 0.52 -6.98
CA GLY A 11 19.78 -0.95 -6.98
C GLY A 11 18.55 -1.71 -7.45
N LEU A 12 17.47 -1.02 -7.81
CA LEU A 12 16.25 -1.65 -8.26
C LEU A 12 16.42 -2.34 -9.63
N ARG A 13 15.76 -3.48 -9.77
CA ARG A 13 15.64 -4.24 -11.03
C ARG A 13 14.19 -4.62 -11.28
N GLU A 14 13.82 -4.68 -12.55
CA GLU A 14 12.53 -5.20 -12.96
C GLU A 14 12.39 -6.67 -12.53
N GLY A 15 11.19 -7.06 -12.07
CA GLY A 15 10.92 -8.37 -11.51
C GLY A 15 11.21 -8.51 -10.01
N MET A 16 11.85 -7.53 -9.37
CA MET A 16 12.18 -7.56 -7.94
C MET A 16 10.91 -7.46 -7.10
N SER A 17 10.78 -8.36 -6.11
CA SER A 17 9.67 -8.32 -5.16
C SER A 17 9.89 -7.25 -4.10
N LEU A 18 8.81 -6.57 -3.72
CA LEU A 18 8.79 -5.65 -2.57
C LEU A 18 8.64 -6.45 -1.27
N PRO A 19 9.13 -5.95 -0.13
CA PRO A 19 8.87 -6.55 1.17
C PRO A 19 7.36 -6.63 1.41
N PRO A 20 6.78 -7.83 1.54
CA PRO A 20 5.34 -7.97 1.79
C PRO A 20 5.01 -7.58 3.22
N ILE A 21 3.77 -7.16 3.45
CA ILE A 21 3.23 -6.98 4.79
C ILE A 21 1.93 -7.78 4.97
N THR A 22 1.65 -8.17 6.21
CA THR A 22 0.42 -8.86 6.57
C THR A 22 -0.29 -8.08 7.67
N LYS A 23 -1.60 -7.95 7.55
CA LYS A 23 -2.48 -7.23 8.47
C LYS A 23 -3.70 -8.08 8.80
N ASN A 24 -4.05 -8.16 10.08
CA ASN A 24 -5.32 -8.72 10.50
C ASN A 24 -6.39 -7.62 10.45
N VAL A 25 -7.49 -7.93 9.77
CA VAL A 25 -8.65 -7.05 9.72
C VAL A 25 -9.50 -7.35 10.94
N ILE A 26 -9.62 -6.40 11.85
CA ILE A 26 -10.46 -6.51 13.05
C ILE A 26 -11.43 -5.33 13.10
N GLN A 27 -12.62 -5.58 13.66
CA GLN A 27 -13.68 -4.55 13.70
C GLN A 27 -13.23 -3.30 14.46
N GLU A 28 -12.41 -3.45 15.50
CA GLU A 28 -11.88 -2.33 16.27
C GLU A 28 -11.05 -1.37 15.38
N ASN A 29 -10.20 -1.90 14.52
CA ASN A 29 -9.41 -1.07 13.59
C ASN A 29 -10.29 -0.40 12.53
N ILE A 30 -11.37 -1.05 12.11
CA ILE A 30 -12.35 -0.47 11.19
C ILE A 30 -13.05 0.70 11.88
N ASN A 31 -13.44 0.55 13.15
CA ASN A 31 -14.08 1.62 13.93
C ASN A 31 -13.13 2.81 14.14
N LEU A 32 -11.86 2.55 14.47
CA LEU A 32 -10.84 3.59 14.59
C LEU A 32 -10.62 4.33 13.26
N TYR A 33 -10.66 3.60 12.15
CA TYR A 33 -10.57 4.22 10.84
C TYR A 33 -11.80 5.08 10.52
N ALA A 34 -13.01 4.63 10.88
CA ALA A 34 -14.23 5.40 10.73
C ALA A 34 -14.14 6.75 11.47
N GLU A 35 -13.62 6.73 12.69
CA GLU A 35 -13.39 7.96 13.47
C GLU A 35 -12.36 8.89 12.83
N ALA A 36 -11.24 8.34 12.36
CA ALA A 36 -10.16 9.11 11.75
C ALA A 36 -10.56 9.72 10.41
N SER A 37 -11.29 8.96 9.59
CA SER A 37 -11.73 9.36 8.24
C SER A 37 -13.05 10.13 8.23
N ARG A 38 -13.81 10.06 9.33
CA ARG A 38 -15.21 10.54 9.44
C ARG A 38 -16.18 9.80 8.50
N ASP A 39 -15.82 8.60 8.07
CA ASP A 39 -16.70 7.73 7.28
C ASP A 39 -17.40 6.72 8.20
N PHE A 40 -18.58 7.09 8.64
CA PHE A 40 -19.44 6.30 9.52
C PHE A 40 -20.54 5.55 8.74
N ASN A 41 -20.28 5.19 7.48
CA ASN A 41 -21.24 4.38 6.74
C ASN A 41 -21.56 3.09 7.52
N PRO A 42 -22.83 2.79 7.80
CA PRO A 42 -23.21 1.65 8.65
C PRO A 42 -22.74 0.29 8.12
N ILE A 43 -22.42 0.16 6.83
CA ILE A 43 -21.85 -1.09 6.29
C ILE A 43 -20.48 -1.43 6.91
N HIS A 44 -19.82 -0.47 7.55
CA HIS A 44 -18.51 -0.66 8.19
C HIS A 44 -18.61 -0.87 9.69
N ILE A 45 -19.61 -0.28 10.36
CA ILE A 45 -19.64 -0.13 11.82
C ILE A 45 -20.88 -0.74 12.48
N ASP A 46 -21.91 -1.09 11.71
CA ASP A 46 -23.17 -1.66 12.22
C ASP A 46 -23.40 -3.04 11.61
N GLU A 47 -23.11 -4.09 12.38
CA GLU A 47 -23.22 -5.48 11.95
C GLU A 47 -24.68 -5.86 11.66
N ASP A 48 -25.66 -5.38 12.45
CA ASP A 48 -27.07 -5.68 12.24
C ASP A 48 -27.63 -5.03 10.96
N PHE A 49 -27.12 -3.84 10.65
CA PHE A 49 -27.42 -3.20 9.37
C PHE A 49 -26.74 -3.94 8.21
N ALA A 50 -25.45 -4.22 8.33
CA ALA A 50 -24.65 -4.83 7.26
C ALA A 50 -25.15 -6.24 6.90
N LYS A 51 -25.62 -7.04 7.86
CA LYS A 51 -26.23 -8.35 7.64
C LYS A 51 -27.50 -8.31 6.79
N LYS A 52 -28.24 -7.21 6.80
CA LYS A 52 -29.44 -7.02 5.99
C LYS A 52 -29.15 -6.60 4.56
N THR A 53 -27.90 -6.29 4.26
CA THR A 53 -27.44 -5.94 2.90
C THR A 53 -26.89 -7.19 2.19
N PRO A 54 -26.68 -7.14 0.87
CA PRO A 54 -26.03 -8.23 0.14
C PRO A 54 -24.60 -8.54 0.63
N LEU A 55 -24.01 -7.67 1.45
CA LEU A 55 -22.67 -7.88 2.05
C LEU A 55 -22.69 -9.00 3.10
N GLY A 56 -23.83 -9.20 3.80
CA GLY A 56 -23.99 -10.25 4.79
C GLY A 56 -23.22 -10.06 6.11
N GLY A 57 -22.67 -8.87 6.35
CA GLY A 57 -21.90 -8.48 7.52
C GLY A 57 -21.04 -7.28 7.24
N THR A 58 -20.38 -6.74 8.27
CA THR A 58 -19.51 -5.57 8.13
C THR A 58 -18.31 -5.84 7.24
N ILE A 59 -17.85 -4.81 6.57
CA ILE A 59 -16.67 -4.82 5.70
C ILE A 59 -15.73 -3.68 6.08
N ALA A 60 -14.43 -3.86 5.84
CA ALA A 60 -13.46 -2.80 5.99
C ALA A 60 -13.65 -1.69 4.94
N HIS A 61 -13.34 -0.46 5.32
CA HIS A 61 -13.26 0.64 4.35
C HIS A 61 -12.22 0.30 3.27
N GLY A 62 -12.57 0.53 2.02
CA GLY A 62 -11.60 0.34 0.92
C GLY A 62 -10.34 1.17 1.11
N MET A 63 -10.48 2.38 1.64
CA MET A 63 -9.35 3.27 1.92
C MET A 63 -8.46 2.77 3.06
N LEU A 64 -8.98 2.00 4.03
CA LEU A 64 -8.16 1.33 5.04
C LEU A 64 -7.24 0.29 4.38
N ILE A 65 -7.76 -0.47 3.41
CA ILE A 65 -6.95 -1.44 2.66
C ILE A 65 -5.91 -0.73 1.78
N LEU A 66 -6.26 0.42 1.19
CA LEU A 66 -5.27 1.25 0.48
C LEU A 66 -4.17 1.78 1.40
N ALA A 67 -4.50 2.09 2.65
CA ALA A 67 -3.50 2.48 3.64
C ALA A 67 -2.48 1.35 3.89
N TYR A 68 -2.89 0.09 3.82
CA TYR A 68 -1.96 -1.05 3.91
C TYR A 68 -1.02 -1.10 2.70
N VAL A 69 -1.52 -0.85 1.48
CA VAL A 69 -0.67 -0.73 0.28
C VAL A 69 0.34 0.41 0.45
N SER A 70 -0.14 1.58 0.86
CA SER A 70 0.73 2.75 1.11
C SER A 70 1.77 2.47 2.20
N HIS A 71 1.43 1.71 3.24
CA HIS A 71 2.37 1.29 4.28
C HIS A 71 3.49 0.41 3.70
N MET A 72 3.16 -0.60 2.90
CA MET A 72 4.16 -1.43 2.21
C MET A 72 5.07 -0.58 1.33
N MET A 73 4.50 0.35 0.55
CA MET A 73 5.26 1.24 -0.32
C MET A 73 6.16 2.19 0.48
N THR A 74 5.70 2.65 1.65
CA THR A 74 6.50 3.48 2.56
C THR A 74 7.69 2.71 3.13
N ILE A 75 7.49 1.44 3.52
CA ILE A 75 8.58 0.56 3.96
C ILE A 75 9.60 0.41 2.82
N ALA A 76 9.13 0.12 1.61
CA ALA A 76 10.00 -0.13 0.47
C ALA A 76 10.76 1.13 0.01
N PHE A 77 10.11 2.27 -0.11
CA PHE A 77 10.63 3.45 -0.81
C PHE A 77 10.73 4.72 0.06
N GLY A 78 10.19 4.71 1.27
CA GLY A 78 10.29 5.82 2.23
C GLY A 78 9.81 7.15 1.64
N GLN A 79 10.68 8.16 1.74
CA GLN A 79 10.38 9.52 1.32
C GLN A 79 9.99 9.62 -0.17
N SER A 80 10.60 8.82 -1.04
CA SER A 80 10.26 8.82 -2.47
C SER A 80 8.81 8.43 -2.74
N TRP A 81 8.26 7.52 -1.92
CA TRP A 81 6.83 7.18 -1.97
C TRP A 81 5.97 8.34 -1.48
N LEU A 82 6.31 8.93 -0.33
CA LEU A 82 5.50 9.98 0.30
C LEU A 82 5.44 11.27 -0.53
N THR A 83 6.46 11.56 -1.32
CA THR A 83 6.54 12.80 -2.14
C THR A 83 6.16 12.62 -3.60
N GLY A 84 6.35 11.43 -4.16
CA GLY A 84 6.17 11.17 -5.59
C GLY A 84 5.34 9.92 -5.91
N GLY A 85 4.64 9.36 -4.92
CA GLY A 85 3.84 8.15 -5.07
C GLY A 85 2.45 8.41 -5.66
N GLN A 86 2.03 7.50 -6.52
CA GLN A 86 0.67 7.43 -7.08
C GLN A 86 0.17 6.00 -7.01
N LEU A 87 -1.13 5.82 -6.74
CA LEU A 87 -1.83 4.54 -6.79
C LEU A 87 -2.96 4.59 -7.81
N GLU A 88 -3.03 3.57 -8.65
CA GLU A 88 -4.19 3.29 -9.48
C GLU A 88 -4.62 1.85 -9.19
N VAL A 89 -5.80 1.68 -8.60
CA VAL A 89 -6.25 0.37 -8.10
C VAL A 89 -7.69 0.08 -8.48
N ARG A 90 -8.03 -1.20 -8.41
CA ARG A 90 -9.40 -1.71 -8.49
C ARG A 90 -9.71 -2.53 -7.25
N PHE A 91 -10.81 -2.22 -6.60
CA PHE A 91 -11.38 -3.03 -5.54
C PHE A 91 -12.13 -4.22 -6.16
N LYS A 92 -11.82 -5.44 -5.70
CA LYS A 92 -12.36 -6.68 -6.25
C LYS A 92 -13.33 -7.35 -5.29
N THR A 93 -12.88 -7.62 -4.08
CA THR A 93 -13.63 -8.29 -3.03
C THR A 93 -13.52 -7.48 -1.74
N PRO A 94 -14.58 -7.33 -0.94
CA PRO A 94 -14.48 -6.65 0.34
C PRO A 94 -13.60 -7.44 1.32
N ALA A 95 -12.78 -6.73 2.10
CA ALA A 95 -12.13 -7.30 3.27
C ALA A 95 -13.08 -7.28 4.46
N ARG A 96 -13.08 -8.34 5.25
CA ARG A 96 -14.02 -8.54 6.37
C ARG A 96 -13.27 -8.64 7.70
N PRO A 97 -13.92 -8.29 8.81
CA PRO A 97 -13.39 -8.65 10.13
C PRO A 97 -13.10 -10.16 10.18
N GLY A 98 -11.90 -10.52 10.67
CA GLY A 98 -11.39 -11.90 10.68
C GLY A 98 -10.47 -12.25 9.51
N ASP A 99 -10.43 -11.44 8.47
CA ASP A 99 -9.49 -11.66 7.37
C ASP A 99 -8.05 -11.34 7.78
N THR A 100 -7.12 -12.12 7.23
CA THR A 100 -5.69 -11.83 7.21
C THR A 100 -5.31 -11.38 5.81
N VAL A 101 -5.02 -10.09 5.65
CA VAL A 101 -4.70 -9.48 4.37
C VAL A 101 -3.20 -9.42 4.19
N THR A 102 -2.71 -10.03 3.11
CA THR A 102 -1.31 -9.91 2.68
C THR A 102 -1.23 -8.94 1.51
N VAL A 103 -0.40 -7.91 1.68
CA VAL A 103 -0.05 -6.94 0.64
C VAL A 103 1.30 -7.32 0.07
N SER A 104 1.36 -7.46 -1.24
CA SER A 104 2.60 -7.76 -1.97
C SER A 104 2.74 -6.89 -3.20
N GLY A 105 3.96 -6.74 -3.67
CA GLY A 105 4.24 -5.96 -4.86
C GLY A 105 5.49 -6.45 -5.58
N ARG A 106 5.60 -6.08 -6.85
CA ARG A 106 6.74 -6.40 -7.71
C ARG A 106 7.07 -5.23 -8.61
N VAL A 107 8.34 -4.89 -8.74
CA VAL A 107 8.81 -3.91 -9.70
C VAL A 107 8.56 -4.41 -11.12
N ARG A 108 7.70 -3.70 -11.86
CA ARG A 108 7.33 -4.07 -13.24
C ARG A 108 8.19 -3.35 -14.26
N LYS A 109 8.41 -2.05 -14.07
CA LYS A 109 9.15 -1.22 -15.02
C LYS A 109 9.93 -0.12 -14.33
N ILE A 110 11.12 0.16 -14.84
CA ILE A 110 11.98 1.25 -14.38
C ILE A 110 12.37 2.10 -15.58
N GLU A 111 12.04 3.37 -15.52
CA GLU A 111 12.45 4.36 -16.52
C GLU A 111 13.40 5.36 -15.88
N ARG A 112 14.58 5.51 -16.47
CA ARG A 112 15.62 6.47 -16.03
C ARG A 112 15.85 7.49 -17.13
N SER A 113 15.75 8.75 -16.78
CA SER A 113 16.11 9.89 -17.63
C SER A 113 17.01 10.83 -16.84
N GLU A 114 17.57 11.85 -17.52
CA GLU A 114 18.43 12.82 -16.83
C GLU A 114 17.73 13.42 -15.60
N GLY A 115 18.29 13.14 -14.42
CA GLY A 115 17.81 13.66 -13.14
C GLY A 115 16.51 13.07 -12.61
N GLN A 116 15.87 12.10 -13.28
CA GLN A 116 14.63 11.50 -12.84
C GLN A 116 14.63 9.97 -12.93
N ILE A 117 13.96 9.33 -12.00
CA ILE A 117 13.61 7.92 -12.04
C ILE A 117 12.12 7.75 -11.83
N SER A 118 11.49 6.92 -12.66
CA SER A 118 10.10 6.46 -12.51
C SER A 118 10.10 4.95 -12.35
N VAL A 119 9.46 4.47 -11.28
CA VAL A 119 9.34 3.04 -10.98
C VAL A 119 7.87 2.69 -10.94
N ARG A 120 7.47 1.69 -11.71
CA ARG A 120 6.12 1.11 -11.71
C ARG A 120 6.16 -0.25 -11.03
N CYS A 121 5.27 -0.44 -10.07
CA CYS A 121 5.14 -1.69 -9.33
C CYS A 121 3.71 -2.21 -9.47
N ASP A 122 3.56 -3.49 -9.78
CA ASP A 122 2.29 -4.17 -9.58
C ASP A 122 2.08 -4.37 -8.09
N VAL A 123 0.88 -4.10 -7.59
CA VAL A 123 0.50 -4.28 -6.19
C VAL A 123 -0.77 -5.09 -6.07
N ILE A 124 -0.85 -5.93 -5.06
CA ILE A 124 -2.00 -6.78 -4.80
C ILE A 124 -2.19 -6.99 -3.30
N CYS A 125 -3.46 -6.94 -2.88
CA CYS A 125 -3.90 -7.40 -1.56
C CYS A 125 -4.72 -8.66 -1.72
N ARG A 126 -4.39 -9.71 -0.96
CA ARG A 126 -5.15 -10.96 -0.90
C ARG A 126 -5.51 -11.29 0.53
N ASN A 127 -6.67 -11.94 0.71
CA ASN A 127 -7.02 -12.54 1.99
C ASN A 127 -6.36 -13.92 2.16
N GLN A 128 -6.60 -14.58 3.28
CA GLN A 128 -6.07 -15.91 3.62
C GLN A 128 -6.53 -17.01 2.66
N ASN A 129 -7.63 -16.80 1.94
CA ASN A 129 -8.16 -17.75 0.95
C ASN A 129 -7.57 -17.52 -0.46
N GLY A 130 -6.65 -16.55 -0.62
CA GLY A 130 -6.07 -16.18 -1.90
C GLY A 130 -6.96 -15.29 -2.77
N GLU A 131 -8.11 -14.84 -2.27
CA GLU A 131 -8.99 -13.93 -3.00
C GLU A 131 -8.39 -12.53 -3.08
N SER A 132 -8.44 -11.94 -4.25
CA SER A 132 -7.92 -10.59 -4.48
C SER A 132 -8.90 -9.55 -3.93
N ILE A 133 -8.47 -8.76 -2.95
CA ILE A 133 -9.21 -7.64 -2.38
C ILE A 133 -8.97 -6.37 -3.20
N VAL A 134 -7.70 -6.07 -3.47
CA VAL A 134 -7.25 -4.93 -4.28
C VAL A 134 -6.17 -5.39 -5.24
N ILE A 135 -6.25 -4.93 -6.46
CA ILE A 135 -5.20 -5.09 -7.48
C ILE A 135 -4.91 -3.75 -8.13
N GLY A 136 -3.68 -3.51 -8.52
CA GLY A 136 -3.37 -2.28 -9.24
C GLY A 136 -1.89 -2.03 -9.43
N GLU A 137 -1.58 -0.76 -9.65
CA GLU A 137 -0.25 -0.26 -9.91
C GLU A 137 0.10 0.86 -8.94
N ALA A 138 1.33 0.83 -8.44
CA ALA A 138 1.95 1.92 -7.71
C ALA A 138 3.06 2.52 -8.58
N ILE A 139 3.11 3.85 -8.66
CA ILE A 139 4.13 4.57 -9.41
C ILE A 139 4.87 5.47 -8.45
N ILE A 140 6.21 5.41 -8.46
CA ILE A 140 7.09 6.30 -7.72
C ILE A 140 7.83 7.17 -8.74
N ARG A 141 7.83 8.48 -8.54
CA ARG A 141 8.68 9.41 -9.27
C ARG A 141 9.59 10.13 -8.29
N SER A 142 10.87 10.07 -8.54
CA SER A 142 11.87 10.73 -7.70
C SER A 142 12.86 11.48 -8.57
N ASN A 143 13.17 12.71 -8.17
CA ASN A 143 14.24 13.47 -8.79
C ASN A 143 15.57 12.92 -8.26
N HIS A 144 16.39 12.44 -9.15
CA HIS A 144 17.75 12.03 -8.84
C HIS A 144 18.64 13.28 -8.86
N SER A 145 18.71 14.00 -7.73
CA SER A 145 19.80 14.96 -7.58
C SER A 145 21.09 14.16 -7.51
N PRO A 146 22.07 14.38 -8.40
CA PRO A 146 23.38 13.77 -8.21
C PRO A 146 23.86 14.17 -6.82
N GLN A 147 24.22 13.19 -5.99
CA GLN A 147 24.84 13.46 -4.69
C GLN A 147 26.05 14.35 -4.96
N ARG A 148 26.00 15.60 -4.51
CA ARG A 148 27.19 16.45 -4.48
C ARG A 148 28.22 15.68 -3.68
N ALA A 149 29.31 15.30 -4.32
CA ALA A 149 30.47 14.80 -3.63
C ALA A 149 30.83 15.77 -2.48
N PRO A 150 31.17 15.28 -1.29
CA PRO A 150 31.56 16.15 -0.19
C PRO A 150 32.71 17.03 -0.65
N ARG A 151 32.54 18.36 -0.52
CA ARG A 151 33.62 19.30 -0.78
C ARG A 151 34.80 18.93 0.14
N PRO A 152 36.00 18.76 -0.40
CA PRO A 152 37.16 18.58 0.45
C PRO A 152 37.30 19.83 1.34
N LEU A 153 37.42 19.60 2.64
CA LEU A 153 37.72 20.63 3.61
C LEU A 153 39.11 21.21 3.26
N ARG A 154 39.16 22.51 3.04
CA ARG A 154 40.43 23.26 2.92
C ARG A 154 41.02 23.51 4.29
#